data_9d8fd51992f948ad725224df8a4f5458
#
_entry.id   9d8fd51992f948ad725224df8a4f5458
#
_cell.length_a   1.000
_cell.length_b   1.000
_cell.length_c   1.000
_cell.angle_alpha   90.00
_cell.angle_beta   90.00
_cell.angle_gamma   90.00
#
_symmetry.space_group_name_H-M   'P 1'
#
loop_
_entity.id
_entity.type
_entity.pdbx_description
1 polymer ?
#
loop_
_entity_poly.entity_id
_entity_poly.type
_entity_poly.pdbx_seq_one_letter_code
_entity_poly.pdbx_strand_id
1 'polypeptide(L)'
;MLKYDLHSHSTHSDGKLSVEELMQRAADRGVDVLALTDHDTVSGIAPARQAISDLKLDLELISGVEISTRWHSFEIHIVGLNVDPEECELVTLLEQQQQKRRERAAKIGERLDKAGFDNSHAQAAELAGQAQVTRAHFARVLVAQGAAKSVQGVFKKFLSRGNTGYVPSTWCDMHTAITAIHSAGGQAVLAHPARYKMSNKWLRKLVAEFKSLGGDAMEVAQTQQAPHERQFLGQLARENQLLCSQGSDFHFPLPYIELGKNLYLPKDCEGVWQRWQ
;
A
#
# COMPACT_ATOMS: atom_id res chain seq x y z
N MET A 1 -6.80 -20.67 -14.53
CA MET A 1 -6.95 -20.14 -13.16
C MET A 1 -6.63 -18.66 -13.24
N LEU A 2 -7.53 -17.78 -12.77
CA LEU A 2 -7.33 -16.34 -12.85
C LEU A 2 -6.12 -15.90 -12.04
N LYS A 3 -5.36 -14.94 -12.58
CA LYS A 3 -4.19 -14.35 -11.94
C LYS A 3 -4.60 -13.05 -11.25
N TYR A 4 -4.58 -13.07 -9.94
CA TYR A 4 -4.90 -11.94 -9.08
C TYR A 4 -3.64 -11.18 -8.66
N ASP A 5 -3.69 -9.85 -8.72
CA ASP A 5 -2.74 -8.94 -8.07
C ASP A 5 -3.54 -7.87 -7.32
N LEU A 6 -3.66 -8.03 -6.01
CA LEU A 6 -4.60 -7.27 -5.19
C LEU A 6 -3.93 -6.13 -4.40
N HIS A 7 -2.74 -5.68 -4.86
CA HIS A 7 -2.03 -4.56 -4.24
C HIS A 7 -1.12 -3.88 -5.25
N SER A 8 -1.52 -2.69 -5.71
CA SER A 8 -0.75 -1.90 -6.67
C SER A 8 -0.98 -0.40 -6.49
N HIS A 9 0.00 0.40 -6.90
CA HIS A 9 0.00 1.86 -6.76
C HIS A 9 0.23 2.57 -8.09
N SER A 10 -0.47 3.69 -8.26
CA SER A 10 -0.35 4.59 -9.40
C SER A 10 0.26 5.94 -9.01
N THR A 11 0.31 6.85 -9.98
CA THR A 11 0.67 8.26 -9.74
C THR A 11 -0.38 9.02 -8.93
N HIS A 12 -1.49 8.40 -8.52
CA HIS A 12 -2.43 8.98 -7.56
C HIS A 12 -1.91 8.91 -6.12
N SER A 13 -0.88 8.08 -5.86
CA SER A 13 -0.13 8.09 -4.60
C SER A 13 1.38 8.20 -4.84
N ASP A 14 2.14 7.12 -4.77
CA ASP A 14 3.59 7.13 -4.93
C ASP A 14 4.11 6.10 -5.93
N GLY A 15 3.23 5.50 -6.71
CA GLY A 15 3.58 4.79 -7.93
C GLY A 15 4.23 5.71 -8.97
N LYS A 16 4.84 5.14 -9.98
CA LYS A 16 5.47 5.90 -11.08
C LYS A 16 4.71 5.84 -12.40
N LEU A 17 3.76 4.93 -12.52
CA LEU A 17 2.95 4.78 -13.71
C LEU A 17 1.63 5.52 -13.53
N SER A 18 1.16 6.19 -14.59
CA SER A 18 -0.22 6.66 -14.64
C SER A 18 -1.18 5.47 -14.50
N VAL A 19 -2.45 5.72 -14.19
CA VAL A 19 -3.42 4.62 -14.15
C VAL A 19 -3.55 3.91 -15.50
N GLU A 20 -3.51 4.65 -16.61
CA GLU A 20 -3.54 4.07 -17.96
C GLU A 20 -2.35 3.14 -18.20
N GLU A 21 -1.12 3.62 -17.91
CA GLU A 21 0.09 2.81 -18.03
C GLU A 21 0.06 1.58 -17.11
N LEU A 22 -0.49 1.72 -15.90
CA LEU A 22 -0.60 0.63 -14.93
C LEU A 22 -1.60 -0.43 -15.41
N MET A 23 -2.80 -0.02 -15.88
CA MET A 23 -3.81 -0.95 -16.41
C MET A 23 -3.29 -1.69 -17.65
N GLN A 24 -2.71 -0.95 -18.61
CA GLN A 24 -2.10 -1.57 -19.79
C GLN A 24 -1.01 -2.58 -19.40
N ARG A 25 -0.14 -2.19 -18.47
CA ARG A 25 0.92 -3.07 -18.00
C ARG A 25 0.39 -4.32 -17.31
N ALA A 26 -0.66 -4.21 -16.51
CA ALA A 26 -1.28 -5.37 -15.87
C ALA A 26 -1.80 -6.37 -16.91
N ALA A 27 -2.51 -5.88 -17.92
CA ALA A 27 -2.99 -6.71 -19.03
C ALA A 27 -1.83 -7.35 -19.80
N ASP A 28 -0.77 -6.59 -20.14
CA ASP A 28 0.43 -7.10 -20.83
C ASP A 28 1.17 -8.18 -20.01
N ARG A 29 1.03 -8.16 -18.68
CA ARG A 29 1.59 -9.18 -17.77
C ARG A 29 0.64 -10.36 -17.53
N GLY A 30 -0.51 -10.34 -18.19
CA GLY A 30 -1.54 -11.37 -18.07
C GLY A 30 -2.13 -11.44 -16.65
N VAL A 31 -2.28 -10.29 -15.98
CA VAL A 31 -3.07 -10.18 -14.77
C VAL A 31 -4.53 -10.13 -15.19
N ASP A 32 -5.36 -11.02 -14.64
CA ASP A 32 -6.78 -11.08 -14.95
C ASP A 32 -7.58 -10.15 -14.02
N VAL A 33 -7.15 -10.04 -12.75
CA VAL A 33 -7.82 -9.24 -11.71
C VAL A 33 -6.80 -8.38 -10.98
N LEU A 34 -6.92 -7.06 -11.07
CA LEU A 34 -6.03 -6.10 -10.43
C LEU A 34 -6.80 -5.25 -9.41
N ALA A 35 -6.28 -5.10 -8.19
CA ALA A 35 -6.74 -4.04 -7.30
C ALA A 35 -5.83 -2.81 -7.39
N LEU A 36 -6.42 -1.64 -7.58
CA LEU A 36 -5.74 -0.36 -7.41
C LEU A 36 -5.94 0.10 -5.97
N THR A 37 -4.84 0.22 -5.22
CA THR A 37 -4.85 0.43 -3.77
C THR A 37 -3.96 1.59 -3.34
N ASP A 38 -4.08 2.73 -4.02
CA ASP A 38 -3.29 3.92 -3.75
C ASP A 38 -3.38 4.36 -2.28
N HIS A 39 -2.28 4.88 -1.73
CA HIS A 39 -2.18 5.28 -0.34
C HIS A 39 -3.16 6.40 0.06
N ASP A 40 -4.08 6.10 0.97
CA ASP A 40 -5.08 7.01 1.56
C ASP A 40 -5.88 7.80 0.51
N THR A 41 -6.13 7.20 -0.67
CA THR A 41 -6.93 7.80 -1.74
C THR A 41 -7.58 6.76 -2.63
N VAL A 42 -8.77 7.06 -3.12
CA VAL A 42 -9.51 6.28 -4.14
C VAL A 42 -9.63 7.03 -5.47
N SER A 43 -8.96 8.20 -5.59
CA SER A 43 -9.10 9.08 -6.76
C SER A 43 -8.65 8.47 -8.08
N GLY A 44 -7.84 7.40 -8.04
CA GLY A 44 -7.39 6.66 -9.22
C GLY A 44 -8.42 5.66 -9.76
N ILE A 45 -9.48 5.31 -9.00
CA ILE A 45 -10.40 4.24 -9.37
C ILE A 45 -11.24 4.58 -10.62
N ALA A 46 -11.86 5.76 -10.65
CA ALA A 46 -12.67 6.17 -11.81
C ALA A 46 -11.82 6.33 -13.09
N PRO A 47 -10.65 7.00 -13.06
CA PRO A 47 -9.73 7.01 -14.19
C PRO A 47 -9.28 5.61 -14.64
N ALA A 48 -9.04 4.68 -13.71
CA ALA A 48 -8.63 3.31 -14.04
C ALA A 48 -9.75 2.54 -14.76
N ARG A 49 -11.00 2.67 -14.31
CA ARG A 49 -12.17 2.08 -15.01
C ARG A 49 -12.30 2.65 -16.43
N GLN A 50 -12.12 3.96 -16.58
CA GLN A 50 -12.17 4.61 -17.90
C GLN A 50 -11.05 4.08 -18.81
N ALA A 51 -9.81 4.00 -18.31
CA ALA A 51 -8.68 3.49 -19.06
C ALA A 51 -8.88 2.04 -19.56
N ILE A 52 -9.41 1.16 -18.71
CA ILE A 52 -9.75 -0.22 -19.11
C ILE A 52 -10.77 -0.25 -20.25
N SER A 53 -11.80 0.60 -20.16
CA SER A 53 -12.84 0.72 -21.19
C SER A 53 -12.28 1.24 -22.53
N ASP A 54 -11.52 2.34 -22.47
CA ASP A 54 -10.99 3.02 -23.66
C ASP A 54 -9.96 2.18 -24.40
N LEU A 55 -9.12 1.48 -23.64
CA LEU A 55 -8.08 0.57 -24.17
C LEU A 55 -8.62 -0.83 -24.46
N LYS A 56 -9.89 -1.10 -24.11
CA LYS A 56 -10.55 -2.42 -24.29
C LYS A 56 -9.76 -3.58 -23.69
N LEU A 57 -9.25 -3.39 -22.47
CA LEU A 57 -8.44 -4.38 -21.79
C LEU A 57 -9.32 -5.51 -21.22
N ASP A 58 -8.84 -6.73 -21.34
CA ASP A 58 -9.42 -7.90 -20.65
C ASP A 58 -8.81 -7.96 -19.24
N LEU A 59 -9.25 -7.05 -18.38
CA LEU A 59 -8.75 -6.84 -17.02
C LEU A 59 -9.91 -6.42 -16.10
N GLU A 60 -10.14 -7.19 -15.06
CA GLU A 60 -11.08 -6.83 -14.00
C GLU A 60 -10.39 -5.91 -12.99
N LEU A 61 -11.01 -4.76 -12.69
CA LEU A 61 -10.53 -3.82 -11.68
C LEU A 61 -11.31 -3.98 -10.37
N ILE A 62 -10.60 -4.27 -9.30
CA ILE A 62 -11.11 -4.20 -7.94
C ILE A 62 -10.83 -2.79 -7.39
N SER A 63 -11.88 -2.08 -6.96
CA SER A 63 -11.71 -0.82 -6.26
C SER A 63 -11.10 -1.06 -4.88
N GLY A 64 -9.98 -0.41 -4.62
CA GLY A 64 -9.25 -0.59 -3.37
C GLY A 64 -8.62 0.71 -2.86
N VAL A 65 -8.05 0.63 -1.69
CA VAL A 65 -7.29 1.69 -1.03
C VAL A 65 -6.32 1.07 -0.03
N GLU A 66 -5.12 1.62 0.11
CA GLU A 66 -4.22 1.26 1.21
C GLU A 66 -4.23 2.36 2.27
N ILE A 67 -4.90 2.09 3.40
CA ILE A 67 -5.04 3.04 4.50
C ILE A 67 -3.85 2.92 5.44
N SER A 68 -3.15 4.05 5.65
CA SER A 68 -2.06 4.15 6.62
C SER A 68 -2.62 4.18 8.04
N THR A 69 -2.16 3.26 8.89
CA THR A 69 -2.59 3.17 10.28
C THR A 69 -1.41 3.14 11.25
N ARG A 70 -1.70 3.33 12.52
CA ARG A 70 -0.74 3.21 13.59
C ARG A 70 -1.16 2.15 14.60
N TRP A 71 -0.23 1.26 14.91
CA TRP A 71 -0.38 0.25 15.94
C TRP A 71 0.84 0.27 16.87
N HIS A 72 0.64 0.62 18.13
CA HIS A 72 1.75 0.93 19.06
C HIS A 72 2.74 1.92 18.45
N SER A 73 4.00 1.50 18.26
CA SER A 73 5.06 2.34 17.64
C SER A 73 5.29 2.01 16.16
N PHE A 74 4.46 1.15 15.55
CA PHE A 74 4.57 0.73 14.17
C PHE A 74 3.58 1.48 13.28
N GLU A 75 4.00 1.77 12.07
CA GLU A 75 3.11 2.14 10.96
C GLU A 75 2.67 0.83 10.30
N ILE A 76 1.38 0.57 10.27
CA ILE A 76 0.75 -0.62 9.69
C ILE A 76 -0.20 -0.15 8.60
N HIS A 77 -0.28 -0.90 7.51
CA HIS A 77 -1.19 -0.58 6.44
C HIS A 77 -2.34 -1.59 6.37
N ILE A 78 -3.52 -1.09 6.10
CA ILE A 78 -4.72 -1.90 5.89
C ILE A 78 -5.21 -1.62 4.48
N VAL A 79 -5.21 -2.66 3.66
CA VAL A 79 -5.80 -2.58 2.32
C VAL A 79 -7.29 -2.86 2.42
N GLY A 80 -8.10 -1.94 1.91
CA GLY A 80 -9.51 -2.15 1.63
C GLY A 80 -9.66 -2.68 0.21
N LEU A 81 -10.33 -3.81 0.04
CA LEU A 81 -10.66 -4.37 -1.27
C LEU A 81 -12.17 -4.33 -1.49
N ASN A 82 -12.59 -4.12 -2.72
CA ASN A 82 -14.01 -4.07 -3.12
C ASN A 82 -14.80 -2.93 -2.42
N VAL A 83 -14.13 -1.82 -2.13
CA VAL A 83 -14.75 -0.67 -1.48
C VAL A 83 -15.59 0.13 -2.47
N ASP A 84 -16.69 0.70 -1.99
CA ASP A 84 -17.37 1.79 -2.68
C ASP A 84 -16.53 3.09 -2.51
N PRO A 85 -15.94 3.63 -3.59
CA PRO A 85 -15.08 4.81 -3.50
C PRO A 85 -15.83 6.11 -3.19
N GLU A 86 -17.17 6.09 -3.21
CA GLU A 86 -18.03 7.25 -2.93
C GLU A 86 -18.66 7.19 -1.53
N GLU A 87 -18.39 6.11 -0.77
CA GLU A 87 -18.96 5.96 0.57
C GLU A 87 -18.42 7.03 1.53
N CYS A 88 -19.35 7.68 2.24
CA CYS A 88 -19.13 8.94 2.96
C CYS A 88 -18.12 8.81 4.12
N GLU A 89 -18.18 7.71 4.90
CA GLU A 89 -17.27 7.50 6.05
C GLU A 89 -15.85 7.21 5.56
N LEU A 90 -15.71 6.42 4.47
CA LEU A 90 -14.43 6.16 3.84
C LEU A 90 -13.82 7.45 3.28
N VAL A 91 -14.57 8.21 2.49
CA VAL A 91 -14.11 9.48 1.92
C VAL A 91 -13.68 10.45 3.01
N THR A 92 -14.49 10.61 4.07
CA THR A 92 -14.15 11.48 5.22
C THR A 92 -12.86 11.06 5.90
N LEU A 93 -12.66 9.75 6.12
CA LEU A 93 -11.41 9.25 6.70
C LEU A 93 -10.22 9.54 5.79
N LEU A 94 -10.35 9.28 4.48
CA LEU A 94 -9.26 9.50 3.52
C LEU A 94 -8.88 10.98 3.42
N GLU A 95 -9.83 11.91 3.46
CA GLU A 95 -9.57 13.35 3.51
C GLU A 95 -8.76 13.75 4.76
N GLN A 96 -9.13 13.21 5.94
CA GLN A 96 -8.39 13.42 7.18
C GLN A 96 -6.96 12.86 7.10
N GLN A 97 -6.78 11.67 6.51
CA GLN A 97 -5.48 11.06 6.30
C GLN A 97 -4.61 11.88 5.34
N GLN A 98 -5.19 12.39 4.26
CA GLN A 98 -4.50 13.27 3.31
C GLN A 98 -4.06 14.58 3.97
N GLN A 99 -4.88 15.17 4.86
CA GLN A 99 -4.49 16.35 5.61
C GLN A 99 -3.29 16.05 6.53
N LYS A 100 -3.31 14.93 7.25
CA LYS A 100 -2.17 14.47 8.06
C LYS A 100 -0.90 14.23 7.23
N ARG A 101 -1.05 13.72 5.97
CA ARG A 101 0.06 13.58 5.03
C ARG A 101 0.68 14.93 4.67
N ARG A 102 -0.15 15.92 4.31
CA ARG A 102 0.32 17.29 3.98
C ARG A 102 1.10 17.90 5.14
N GLU A 103 0.56 17.85 6.35
CA GLU A 103 1.21 18.38 7.55
C GLU A 103 2.54 17.65 7.85
N ARG A 104 2.56 16.34 7.71
CA ARG A 104 3.76 15.54 7.90
C ARG A 104 4.82 15.85 6.85
N ALA A 105 4.43 15.97 5.58
CA ALA A 105 5.33 16.32 4.48
C ALA A 105 5.99 17.67 4.70
N ALA A 106 5.24 18.70 5.08
CA ALA A 106 5.79 20.01 5.42
C ALA A 106 6.87 19.93 6.52
N LYS A 107 6.57 19.21 7.60
CA LYS A 107 7.53 18.99 8.71
C LYS A 107 8.77 18.20 8.31
N ILE A 108 8.63 17.23 7.39
CA ILE A 108 9.79 16.48 6.84
C ILE A 108 10.67 17.44 6.05
N GLY A 109 10.07 18.24 5.16
CA GLY A 109 10.79 19.24 4.38
C GLY A 109 11.57 20.21 5.26
N GLU A 110 10.93 20.85 6.24
CA GLU A 110 11.60 21.75 7.20
C GLU A 110 12.81 21.10 7.88
N ARG A 111 12.71 19.84 8.27
CA ARG A 111 13.82 19.10 8.90
C ARG A 111 14.96 18.81 7.95
N LEU A 112 14.64 18.46 6.71
CA LEU A 112 15.64 18.19 5.68
C LEU A 112 16.32 19.48 5.24
N ASP A 113 15.59 20.59 5.10
CA ASP A 113 16.15 21.89 4.76
C ASP A 113 17.15 22.36 5.86
N LYS A 114 16.80 22.19 7.14
CA LYS A 114 17.71 22.44 8.26
C LYS A 114 18.95 21.54 8.28
N ALA A 115 18.90 20.41 7.60
CA ALA A 115 20.01 19.47 7.43
C ALA A 115 20.84 19.72 6.16
N GLY A 116 20.55 20.82 5.42
CA GLY A 116 21.28 21.22 4.22
C GLY A 116 20.76 20.61 2.93
N PHE A 117 19.53 20.06 2.93
CA PHE A 117 18.85 19.60 1.72
C PHE A 117 17.78 20.61 1.31
N ASP A 118 18.22 21.73 0.75
CA ASP A 118 17.36 22.88 0.47
C ASP A 118 16.21 22.56 -0.48
N ASN A 119 15.06 23.18 -0.23
CA ASN A 119 13.84 23.04 -1.03
C ASN A 119 13.32 21.59 -1.15
N SER A 120 13.64 20.71 -0.20
CA SER A 120 13.26 19.29 -0.24
C SER A 120 11.75 19.10 -0.39
N HIS A 121 10.92 19.91 0.29
CA HIS A 121 9.46 19.79 0.17
C HIS A 121 8.96 20.22 -1.22
N ALA A 122 9.45 21.34 -1.76
CA ALA A 122 9.05 21.81 -3.08
C ALA A 122 9.43 20.79 -4.18
N GLN A 123 10.66 20.26 -4.14
CA GLN A 123 11.10 19.23 -5.08
C GLN A 123 10.30 17.93 -4.93
N ALA A 124 9.96 17.53 -3.70
CA ALA A 124 9.11 16.35 -3.47
C ALA A 124 7.68 16.57 -3.98
N ALA A 125 7.14 17.79 -3.86
CA ALA A 125 5.84 18.17 -4.40
C ALA A 125 5.83 18.17 -5.93
N GLU A 126 6.89 18.65 -6.56
CA GLU A 126 7.06 18.57 -8.02
C GLU A 126 7.07 17.13 -8.52
N LEU A 127 7.78 16.22 -7.83
CA LEU A 127 7.78 14.79 -8.15
C LEU A 127 6.44 14.10 -7.89
N ALA A 128 5.67 14.57 -6.92
CA ALA A 128 4.34 14.03 -6.59
C ALA A 128 3.29 14.50 -7.61
N GLY A 129 3.50 15.64 -8.28
CA GLY A 129 2.54 16.23 -9.20
C GLY A 129 1.22 16.55 -8.49
N GLN A 130 0.15 15.86 -8.86
CA GLN A 130 -1.19 16.02 -8.24
C GLN A 130 -1.40 15.12 -7.01
N ALA A 131 -0.54 14.14 -6.79
CA ALA A 131 -0.63 13.23 -5.65
C ALA A 131 -0.15 13.87 -4.34
N GLN A 132 -0.47 13.21 -3.23
CA GLN A 132 0.06 13.60 -1.92
C GLN A 132 1.55 13.27 -1.81
N VAL A 133 2.32 14.21 -1.24
CA VAL A 133 3.75 13.99 -0.99
C VAL A 133 3.96 12.88 0.04
N THR A 134 4.67 11.83 -0.34
CA THR A 134 5.04 10.72 0.54
C THR A 134 6.53 10.74 0.89
N ARG A 135 6.95 9.92 1.83
CA ARG A 135 8.38 9.72 2.13
C ARG A 135 9.16 9.17 0.93
N ALA A 136 8.50 8.46 0.02
CA ALA A 136 9.13 7.95 -1.20
C ALA A 136 9.57 9.10 -2.13
N HIS A 137 8.75 10.17 -2.23
CA HIS A 137 9.12 11.36 -3.00
C HIS A 137 10.35 12.05 -2.41
N PHE A 138 10.38 12.30 -1.10
CA PHE A 138 11.59 12.82 -0.43
C PHE A 138 12.81 11.93 -0.65
N ALA A 139 12.63 10.60 -0.57
CA ALA A 139 13.74 9.69 -0.80
C ALA A 139 14.30 9.80 -2.23
N ARG A 140 13.43 9.97 -3.23
CA ARG A 140 13.84 10.20 -4.63
C ARG A 140 14.59 11.53 -4.79
N VAL A 141 14.09 12.61 -4.16
CA VAL A 141 14.78 13.92 -4.12
C VAL A 141 16.19 13.78 -3.55
N LEU A 142 16.32 13.15 -2.38
CA LEU A 142 17.62 13.02 -1.73
C LEU A 142 18.59 12.12 -2.50
N VAL A 143 18.09 11.13 -3.25
CA VAL A 143 18.93 10.35 -4.19
C VAL A 143 19.42 11.24 -5.33
N ALA A 144 18.55 12.06 -5.92
CA ALA A 144 18.91 12.98 -6.99
C ALA A 144 19.94 14.03 -6.52
N GLN A 145 19.84 14.48 -5.27
CA GLN A 145 20.81 15.40 -4.64
C GLN A 145 22.11 14.70 -4.19
N GLY A 146 22.25 13.37 -4.43
CA GLY A 146 23.48 12.63 -4.09
C GLY A 146 23.63 12.26 -2.61
N ALA A 147 22.60 12.42 -1.77
CA ALA A 147 22.65 12.11 -0.33
C ALA A 147 22.85 10.62 -0.05
N ALA A 148 22.39 9.76 -0.95
CA ALA A 148 22.62 8.32 -0.93
C ALA A 148 22.47 7.71 -2.34
N LYS A 149 23.02 6.48 -2.51
CA LYS A 149 23.02 5.77 -3.80
C LYS A 149 21.65 5.14 -4.16
N SER A 150 20.73 5.07 -3.22
CA SER A 150 19.44 4.41 -3.40
C SER A 150 18.36 4.96 -2.46
N VAL A 151 17.11 4.82 -2.85
CA VAL A 151 15.93 5.14 -2.02
C VAL A 151 16.01 4.44 -0.66
N GLN A 152 16.37 3.15 -0.63
CA GLN A 152 16.54 2.40 0.61
C GLN A 152 17.65 2.99 1.49
N GLY A 153 18.75 3.45 0.88
CA GLY A 153 19.85 4.14 1.56
C GLY A 153 19.40 5.45 2.21
N VAL A 154 18.54 6.22 1.52
CA VAL A 154 17.94 7.45 2.07
C VAL A 154 17.05 7.12 3.26
N PHE A 155 16.14 6.16 3.14
CA PHE A 155 15.31 5.73 4.28
C PHE A 155 16.14 5.41 5.50
N LYS A 156 17.20 4.61 5.33
CA LYS A 156 18.09 4.21 6.43
C LYS A 156 18.80 5.39 7.08
N LYS A 157 19.26 6.37 6.29
CA LYS A 157 20.10 7.47 6.79
C LYS A 157 19.32 8.70 7.26
N PHE A 158 18.15 8.97 6.66
CA PHE A 158 17.47 10.26 6.84
C PHE A 158 16.00 10.17 7.27
N LEU A 159 15.23 9.16 6.82
CA LEU A 159 13.78 9.13 6.96
C LEU A 159 13.25 8.10 7.96
N SER A 160 14.08 7.15 8.41
CA SER A 160 13.70 6.20 9.45
C SER A 160 13.78 6.81 10.84
N ARG A 161 13.08 6.20 11.81
CA ARG A 161 13.06 6.62 13.20
C ARG A 161 14.48 6.86 13.76
N GLY A 162 14.66 7.99 14.44
CA GLY A 162 15.94 8.42 14.99
C GLY A 162 16.80 9.25 14.03
N ASN A 163 16.41 9.42 12.79
CA ASN A 163 17.12 10.23 11.81
C ASN A 163 16.50 11.63 11.64
N THR A 164 17.26 12.53 11.03
CA THR A 164 16.94 13.96 10.93
C THR A 164 15.59 14.24 10.27
N GLY A 165 15.28 13.62 9.15
CA GLY A 165 14.01 13.81 8.42
C GLY A 165 12.85 12.98 8.95
N TYR A 166 13.03 12.20 10.04
CA TYR A 166 11.93 11.41 10.58
C TYR A 166 10.91 12.28 11.31
N VAL A 167 9.67 12.23 10.87
CA VAL A 167 8.51 12.82 11.55
C VAL A 167 7.55 11.68 11.93
N PRO A 168 7.18 11.54 13.21
CA PRO A 168 6.18 10.55 13.62
C PRO A 168 4.88 10.73 12.86
N SER A 169 4.23 9.63 12.54
CA SER A 169 2.89 9.65 11.94
C SER A 169 1.81 9.88 12.99
N THR A 170 0.73 10.50 12.55
CA THR A 170 -0.50 10.71 13.33
C THR A 170 -1.69 9.99 12.68
N TRP A 171 -1.40 8.88 11.98
CA TRP A 171 -2.42 8.08 11.28
C TRP A 171 -3.53 7.62 12.22
N CYS A 172 -4.67 7.25 11.65
CA CYS A 172 -5.75 6.60 12.39
C CYS A 172 -5.26 5.25 12.98
N ASP A 173 -6.01 4.68 13.89
CA ASP A 173 -5.79 3.31 14.35
C ASP A 173 -6.40 2.27 13.38
N MET A 174 -6.10 1.00 13.61
CA MET A 174 -6.60 -0.09 12.76
C MET A 174 -8.13 -0.22 12.81
N HIS A 175 -8.74 0.00 13.98
CA HIS A 175 -10.18 -0.10 14.14
C HIS A 175 -10.91 0.91 13.26
N THR A 176 -10.48 2.17 13.28
CA THR A 176 -11.03 3.23 12.43
C THR A 176 -10.93 2.89 10.94
N ALA A 177 -9.78 2.36 10.49
CA ALA A 177 -9.59 1.97 9.09
C ALA A 177 -10.49 0.79 8.70
N ILE A 178 -10.57 -0.26 9.54
CA ILE A 178 -11.41 -1.44 9.30
C ILE A 178 -12.88 -1.04 9.24
N THR A 179 -13.35 -0.19 10.16
CA THR A 179 -14.74 0.29 10.18
C THR A 179 -15.09 1.04 8.89
N ALA A 180 -14.24 1.97 8.44
CA ALA A 180 -14.49 2.72 7.21
C ALA A 180 -14.48 1.82 5.96
N ILE A 181 -13.60 0.81 5.91
CA ILE A 181 -13.58 -0.18 4.82
C ILE A 181 -14.89 -0.98 4.80
N HIS A 182 -15.37 -1.43 5.98
CA HIS A 182 -16.62 -2.18 6.08
C HIS A 182 -17.85 -1.32 5.76
N SER A 183 -17.88 -0.04 6.19
CA SER A 183 -18.95 0.90 5.80
C SER A 183 -19.03 1.05 4.28
N ALA A 184 -17.88 1.02 3.60
CA ALA A 184 -17.80 1.03 2.14
C ALA A 184 -18.09 -0.34 1.47
N GLY A 185 -18.59 -1.32 2.23
CA GLY A 185 -18.90 -2.67 1.73
C GLY A 185 -17.68 -3.52 1.37
N GLY A 186 -16.48 -3.04 1.69
CA GLY A 186 -15.21 -3.69 1.38
C GLY A 186 -14.75 -4.71 2.41
N GLN A 187 -13.62 -5.35 2.12
CA GLN A 187 -12.92 -6.27 2.99
C GLN A 187 -11.58 -5.70 3.44
N ALA A 188 -11.34 -5.74 4.76
CA ALA A 188 -10.11 -5.24 5.37
C ALA A 188 -9.01 -6.30 5.34
N VAL A 189 -7.87 -5.97 4.74
CA VAL A 189 -6.72 -6.86 4.55
C VAL A 189 -5.49 -6.29 5.25
N LEU A 190 -4.84 -7.04 6.13
CA LEU A 190 -3.55 -6.63 6.69
C LEU A 190 -2.47 -6.71 5.61
N ALA A 191 -1.93 -5.55 5.21
CA ALA A 191 -0.98 -5.43 4.12
C ALA A 191 0.44 -5.89 4.51
N HIS A 192 1.15 -6.53 3.59
CA HIS A 192 2.57 -6.92 3.61
C HIS A 192 3.18 -7.22 5.01
N PRO A 193 2.59 -8.13 5.82
CA PRO A 193 3.00 -8.34 7.20
C PRO A 193 4.46 -8.79 7.37
N ALA A 194 5.05 -9.43 6.36
CA ALA A 194 6.47 -9.82 6.38
C ALA A 194 7.45 -8.62 6.29
N ARG A 195 6.99 -7.45 5.86
CA ARG A 195 7.84 -6.26 5.72
C ARG A 195 7.98 -5.45 7.02
N TYR A 196 7.14 -5.70 8.00
CA TYR A 196 7.25 -5.01 9.28
C TYR A 196 8.45 -5.53 10.07
N LYS A 197 9.35 -4.62 10.45
CA LYS A 197 10.55 -4.97 11.24
C LYS A 197 10.18 -5.27 12.68
N MET A 198 9.51 -6.38 12.91
CA MET A 198 9.09 -6.86 14.21
C MET A 198 9.43 -8.34 14.41
N SER A 199 9.48 -8.78 15.67
CA SER A 199 9.67 -10.21 15.98
C SER A 199 8.39 -11.00 15.67
N ASN A 200 8.52 -12.32 15.48
CA ASN A 200 7.36 -13.20 15.27
C ASN A 200 6.33 -13.10 16.42
N LYS A 201 6.78 -12.83 17.65
CA LYS A 201 5.88 -12.60 18.79
C LYS A 201 5.01 -11.36 18.57
N TRP A 202 5.59 -10.27 18.11
CA TRP A 202 4.87 -9.03 17.80
C TRP A 202 3.96 -9.19 16.59
N LEU A 203 4.42 -9.91 15.56
CA LEU A 203 3.61 -10.19 14.38
C LEU A 203 2.35 -11.02 14.74
N ARG A 204 2.49 -12.07 15.56
CA ARG A 204 1.35 -12.84 16.06
C ARG A 204 0.38 -11.98 16.86
N LYS A 205 0.89 -11.06 17.70
CA LYS A 205 0.05 -10.12 18.44
C LYS A 205 -0.71 -9.19 17.50
N LEU A 206 -0.03 -8.63 16.49
CA LEU A 206 -0.65 -7.77 15.47
C LEU A 206 -1.79 -8.48 14.74
N VAL A 207 -1.55 -9.70 14.26
CA VAL A 207 -2.55 -10.48 13.50
C VAL A 207 -3.74 -10.85 14.38
N ALA A 208 -3.51 -11.25 15.62
CA ALA A 208 -4.60 -11.57 16.55
C ALA A 208 -5.45 -10.34 16.89
N GLU A 209 -4.81 -9.19 17.12
CA GLU A 209 -5.52 -7.94 17.40
C GLU A 209 -6.26 -7.43 16.15
N PHE A 210 -5.64 -7.49 14.96
CA PHE A 210 -6.30 -7.17 13.68
C PHE A 210 -7.56 -8.01 13.49
N LYS A 211 -7.49 -9.31 13.73
CA LYS A 211 -8.67 -10.19 13.67
C LYS A 211 -9.74 -9.82 14.70
N SER A 212 -9.34 -9.50 15.93
CA SER A 212 -10.29 -9.12 17.00
C SER A 212 -11.03 -7.81 16.70
N LEU A 213 -10.42 -6.93 15.89
CA LEU A 213 -11.01 -5.68 15.42
C LEU A 213 -11.90 -5.83 14.18
N GLY A 214 -12.08 -7.05 13.68
CA GLY A 214 -12.93 -7.36 12.53
C GLY A 214 -12.17 -7.55 11.21
N GLY A 215 -10.84 -7.61 11.21
CA GLY A 215 -10.08 -7.86 10.00
C GLY A 215 -10.48 -9.16 9.27
N ASP A 216 -10.55 -9.11 7.94
CA ASP A 216 -11.08 -10.19 7.10
C ASP A 216 -9.98 -11.08 6.55
N ALA A 217 -8.89 -10.49 6.08
CA ALA A 217 -7.81 -11.21 5.39
C ALA A 217 -6.44 -10.64 5.72
N MET A 218 -5.39 -11.35 5.33
CA MET A 218 -4.03 -10.82 5.35
C MET A 218 -3.26 -11.21 4.09
N GLU A 219 -2.33 -10.37 3.66
CA GLU A 219 -1.43 -10.70 2.57
C GLU A 219 -0.46 -11.81 2.98
N VAL A 220 -0.50 -12.89 2.22
CA VAL A 220 0.33 -14.08 2.44
C VAL A 220 1.40 -14.20 1.37
N ALA A 221 1.14 -13.69 0.17
CA ALA A 221 2.04 -13.81 -0.96
C ALA A 221 2.38 -12.44 -1.58
N GLN A 222 3.68 -12.20 -1.74
CA GLN A 222 4.26 -11.04 -2.43
C GLN A 222 5.36 -11.48 -3.41
N THR A 223 5.69 -10.61 -4.39
CA THR A 223 6.63 -10.94 -5.48
C THR A 223 8.00 -11.43 -5.01
N GLN A 224 8.56 -10.84 -3.96
CA GLN A 224 9.92 -11.14 -3.47
C GLN A 224 9.96 -12.09 -2.27
N GLN A 225 8.83 -12.61 -1.88
CA GLN A 225 8.73 -13.39 -0.66
C GLN A 225 9.25 -14.81 -0.84
N ALA A 226 10.04 -15.28 0.11
CA ALA A 226 10.54 -16.64 0.13
C ALA A 226 9.40 -17.65 0.40
N PRO A 227 9.46 -18.87 -0.18
CA PRO A 227 8.41 -19.88 0.01
C PRO A 227 8.09 -20.20 1.49
N HIS A 228 9.12 -20.25 2.34
CA HIS A 228 8.93 -20.55 3.76
C HIS A 228 8.24 -19.41 4.53
N GLU A 229 8.49 -18.16 4.17
CA GLU A 229 7.78 -17.00 4.74
C GLU A 229 6.31 -17.02 4.35
N ARG A 230 6.02 -17.34 3.09
CA ARG A 230 4.66 -17.48 2.57
C ARG A 230 3.90 -18.60 3.29
N GLN A 231 4.53 -19.74 3.52
CA GLN A 231 3.94 -20.83 4.30
C GLN A 231 3.67 -20.43 5.75
N PHE A 232 4.62 -19.73 6.38
CA PHE A 232 4.45 -19.22 7.74
C PHE A 232 3.28 -18.23 7.84
N LEU A 233 3.15 -17.29 6.90
CA LEU A 233 2.03 -16.35 6.89
C LEU A 233 0.70 -17.05 6.60
N GLY A 234 0.66 -18.01 5.68
CA GLY A 234 -0.52 -18.83 5.44
C GLY A 234 -0.97 -19.62 6.66
N GLN A 235 -0.03 -20.19 7.40
CA GLN A 235 -0.33 -20.84 8.68
C GLN A 235 -0.89 -19.83 9.69
N LEU A 236 -0.26 -18.64 9.80
CA LEU A 236 -0.69 -17.59 10.73
C LEU A 236 -2.09 -17.07 10.40
N ALA A 237 -2.43 -16.94 9.12
CA ALA A 237 -3.77 -16.57 8.66
C ALA A 237 -4.80 -17.61 9.12
N ARG A 238 -4.54 -18.90 8.86
CA ARG A 238 -5.44 -20.00 9.28
C ARG A 238 -5.63 -20.07 10.80
N GLU A 239 -4.53 -19.96 11.56
CA GLU A 239 -4.58 -19.96 13.04
C GLU A 239 -5.51 -18.86 13.58
N ASN A 240 -5.64 -17.74 12.85
CA ASN A 240 -6.49 -16.60 13.22
C ASN A 240 -7.81 -16.54 12.43
N GLN A 241 -8.15 -17.57 11.64
CA GLN A 241 -9.37 -17.59 10.83
C GLN A 241 -9.49 -16.37 9.88
N LEU A 242 -8.36 -15.95 9.31
CA LEU A 242 -8.29 -14.93 8.28
C LEU A 242 -8.22 -15.58 6.90
N LEU A 243 -8.88 -14.95 5.92
CA LEU A 243 -8.66 -15.24 4.52
C LEU A 243 -7.25 -14.81 4.10
N CYS A 244 -6.81 -15.29 2.94
CA CYS A 244 -5.50 -14.97 2.41
C CYS A 244 -5.63 -14.05 1.20
N SER A 245 -4.81 -13.01 1.16
CA SER A 245 -4.64 -12.14 0.00
C SER A 245 -3.24 -12.27 -0.59
N GLN A 246 -3.08 -11.76 -1.79
CA GLN A 246 -1.80 -11.66 -2.49
C GLN A 246 -1.73 -10.37 -3.29
N GLY A 247 -0.54 -9.77 -3.35
CA GLY A 247 -0.32 -8.55 -4.12
C GLY A 247 1.15 -8.28 -4.36
N SER A 248 1.45 -7.61 -5.46
CA SER A 248 2.84 -7.26 -5.78
C SER A 248 3.35 -6.09 -4.96
N ASP A 249 2.46 -5.25 -4.48
CA ASP A 249 2.77 -3.93 -3.93
C ASP A 249 3.63 -3.13 -4.92
N PHE A 250 3.14 -3.14 -6.17
CA PHE A 250 3.85 -2.56 -7.30
C PHE A 250 3.78 -1.04 -7.27
N HIS A 251 4.94 -0.40 -7.26
CA HIS A 251 5.06 1.06 -7.38
C HIS A 251 5.73 1.47 -8.69
N PHE A 252 6.66 0.65 -9.18
CA PHE A 252 7.35 0.83 -10.46
C PHE A 252 8.08 -0.46 -10.86
N PRO A 253 8.34 -0.66 -12.16
CA PRO A 253 9.01 -1.86 -12.63
C PRO A 253 10.45 -1.94 -12.12
N LEU A 254 10.78 -3.09 -11.53
CA LEU A 254 12.13 -3.48 -11.13
C LEU A 254 12.40 -4.91 -11.64
N PRO A 255 13.67 -5.34 -11.78
CA PRO A 255 13.99 -6.70 -12.23
C PRO A 255 13.31 -7.79 -11.41
N TYR A 256 13.01 -7.49 -10.15
CA TYR A 256 12.45 -8.41 -9.16
C TYR A 256 11.04 -8.06 -8.68
N ILE A 257 10.49 -6.88 -9.05
CA ILE A 257 9.09 -6.48 -8.76
C ILE A 257 8.37 -6.27 -10.08
N GLU A 258 7.28 -7.01 -10.31
CA GLU A 258 6.43 -6.90 -11.47
C GLU A 258 5.00 -7.32 -11.12
N LEU A 259 4.02 -6.73 -11.78
CA LEU A 259 2.60 -7.07 -11.64
C LEU A 259 2.36 -8.56 -11.92
N GLY A 260 1.59 -9.21 -11.08
CA GLY A 260 1.23 -10.61 -11.20
C GLY A 260 2.38 -11.61 -11.09
N LYS A 261 3.60 -11.12 -10.79
CA LYS A 261 4.78 -11.98 -10.78
C LYS A 261 4.89 -12.75 -9.48
N ASN A 262 5.00 -14.07 -9.58
CA ASN A 262 5.26 -14.96 -8.45
C ASN A 262 4.22 -14.83 -7.31
N LEU A 263 2.98 -14.50 -7.66
CA LEU A 263 1.85 -14.44 -6.75
C LEU A 263 1.09 -15.77 -6.79
N TYR A 264 1.10 -16.49 -5.68
CA TYR A 264 0.33 -17.70 -5.47
C TYR A 264 0.15 -17.95 -3.97
N LEU A 265 -1.02 -18.42 -3.58
CA LEU A 265 -1.30 -18.81 -2.19
C LEU A 265 -0.80 -20.24 -1.90
N PRO A 266 -0.41 -20.55 -0.65
CA PRO A 266 -0.25 -21.94 -0.21
C PRO A 266 -1.54 -22.74 -0.43
N LYS A 267 -1.42 -24.06 -0.69
CA LYS A 267 -2.55 -24.92 -1.06
C LYS A 267 -3.73 -24.92 -0.06
N ASP A 268 -3.41 -24.71 1.22
CA ASP A 268 -4.41 -24.73 2.30
C ASP A 268 -4.94 -23.33 2.67
N CYS A 269 -4.76 -22.34 1.81
CA CYS A 269 -5.20 -20.97 2.02
C CYS A 269 -6.44 -20.68 1.16
N GLU A 270 -7.48 -20.16 1.78
CA GLU A 270 -8.67 -19.63 1.11
C GLU A 270 -8.40 -18.19 0.68
N GLY A 271 -8.51 -17.90 -0.63
CA GLY A 271 -8.31 -16.56 -1.17
C GLY A 271 -9.46 -15.62 -0.84
N VAL A 272 -9.17 -14.35 -0.52
CA VAL A 272 -10.17 -13.33 -0.19
C VAL A 272 -11.22 -13.17 -1.30
N TRP A 273 -10.83 -13.32 -2.56
CA TRP A 273 -11.71 -13.25 -3.73
C TRP A 273 -12.77 -14.37 -3.82
N GLN A 274 -12.66 -15.43 -3.04
CA GLN A 274 -13.67 -16.49 -3.00
C GLN A 274 -14.96 -16.06 -2.27
N ARG A 275 -14.93 -14.89 -1.65
CA ARG A 275 -16.08 -14.25 -0.99
C ARG A 275 -16.71 -13.12 -1.82
N TRP A 276 -16.20 -12.88 -3.02
CA TRP A 276 -16.74 -11.85 -3.93
C TRP A 276 -17.82 -12.44 -4.85
N GLN A 277 -18.98 -12.77 -4.30
CA GLN A 277 -20.14 -13.24 -5.08
C GLN A 277 -21.33 -12.32 -4.86
#